data_7e291fcff6de625759b29a3d4101d903
#
_entry.id   7e291fcff6de625759b29a3d4101d903
#
_cell.length_a   1.000
_cell.length_b   1.000
_cell.length_c   1.000
_cell.angle_alpha   90.00
_cell.angle_beta   90.00
_cell.angle_gamma   90.00
#
_symmetry.space_group_name_H-M   'P 1'
#
loop_
_entity.id
_entity.type
_entity.pdbx_description
1 polymer ?
#
loop_
_entity_poly.entity_id
_entity_poly.type
_entity_poly.pdbx_seq_one_letter_code
_entity_poly.pdbx_strand_id
1 'polypeptide(L)'
;MKLCVFCGTFNPIHNVHLALANYIKTHFKFDTILFIPAYKPPHKHIDDDLANHRYAMVKLAIDGVSGFNISNIEFRHERFSYTVNTMEELYKMFPAIEGKISFIIGTDAFRQIEDWYETDRLKELIDFVVFPREDNFKPESLERFRNAGYNFICVDMPFINLSSTVLRSRIKHGKPIGNLVPQKVQEYIKKNGLYLEDEEKDNEK
;
A
#
# COMPACT_ATOMS: atom_id res chain seq x y z
N MET A 1 -4.31 13.94 16.26
CA MET A 1 -4.35 13.65 14.81
C MET A 1 -4.63 12.17 14.61
N LYS A 2 -5.71 11.85 13.91
CA LYS A 2 -6.05 10.47 13.51
C LYS A 2 -5.29 10.11 12.23
N LEU A 3 -4.25 9.29 12.37
CA LEU A 3 -3.37 8.89 11.27
C LEU A 3 -3.76 7.52 10.73
N CYS A 4 -3.92 7.42 9.41
CA CYS A 4 -4.03 6.15 8.72
C CYS A 4 -2.87 6.01 7.73
N VAL A 5 -2.21 4.87 7.71
CA VAL A 5 -1.09 4.59 6.80
C VAL A 5 -1.50 3.61 5.72
N PHE A 6 -0.99 3.85 4.53
CA PHE A 6 -1.16 2.98 3.39
C PHE A 6 0.21 2.56 2.88
N CYS A 7 0.73 1.47 3.44
CA CYS A 7 1.97 0.87 2.98
C CYS A 7 1.70 0.00 1.75
N GLY A 8 2.58 0.06 0.79
CA GLY A 8 2.42 -0.74 -0.42
C GLY A 8 3.60 -0.67 -1.37
N THR A 9 3.68 -1.64 -2.26
CA THR A 9 4.69 -1.63 -3.31
C THR A 9 4.45 -0.50 -4.32
N PHE A 10 3.17 -0.24 -4.69
CA PHE A 10 2.76 0.76 -5.68
C PHE A 10 3.56 0.71 -6.98
N ASN A 11 3.52 -0.43 -7.67
CA ASN A 11 4.32 -0.71 -8.85
C ASN A 11 3.48 -0.93 -10.13
N PRO A 12 2.81 0.13 -10.71
CA PRO A 12 2.66 1.48 -10.20
C PRO A 12 1.47 1.67 -9.25
N ILE A 13 1.37 2.85 -8.64
CA ILE A 13 0.13 3.35 -8.02
C ILE A 13 -0.94 3.54 -9.09
N HIS A 14 -2.22 3.33 -8.73
CA HIS A 14 -3.35 3.43 -9.67
C HIS A 14 -4.62 3.99 -9.03
N ASN A 15 -5.61 4.29 -9.85
CA ASN A 15 -6.83 4.98 -9.43
C ASN A 15 -7.60 4.25 -8.33
N VAL A 16 -7.58 2.91 -8.30
CA VAL A 16 -8.23 2.14 -7.22
C VAL A 16 -7.54 2.36 -5.87
N HIS A 17 -6.21 2.49 -5.83
CA HIS A 17 -5.51 2.85 -4.58
C HIS A 17 -5.97 4.22 -4.06
N LEU A 18 -6.10 5.20 -4.95
CA LEU A 18 -6.52 6.57 -4.59
C LEU A 18 -7.98 6.61 -4.16
N ALA A 19 -8.86 5.92 -4.88
CA ALA A 19 -10.28 5.84 -4.54
C ALA A 19 -10.49 5.18 -3.18
N LEU A 20 -9.79 4.07 -2.92
CA LEU A 20 -9.79 3.37 -1.63
C LEU A 20 -9.32 4.28 -0.50
N ALA A 21 -8.16 4.94 -0.68
CA ALA A 21 -7.61 5.84 0.31
C ALA A 21 -8.55 7.00 0.62
N ASN A 22 -9.19 7.58 -0.41
CA ASN A 22 -10.15 8.67 -0.24
C ASN A 22 -11.43 8.20 0.46
N TYR A 23 -11.94 7.03 0.10
CA TYR A 23 -13.09 6.44 0.77
C TYR A 23 -12.79 6.22 2.27
N ILE A 24 -11.67 5.56 2.59
CA ILE A 24 -11.26 5.29 3.97
C ILE A 24 -11.09 6.60 4.75
N LYS A 25 -10.38 7.59 4.18
CA LYS A 25 -10.20 8.90 4.82
C LYS A 25 -11.53 9.54 5.20
N THR A 26 -12.44 9.58 4.25
CA THR A 26 -13.73 10.29 4.41
C THR A 26 -14.68 9.54 5.34
N HIS A 27 -14.82 8.22 5.13
CA HIS A 27 -15.78 7.39 5.86
C HIS A 27 -15.40 7.24 7.33
N PHE A 28 -14.12 7.00 7.63
CA PHE A 28 -13.62 6.80 8.99
C PHE A 28 -13.07 8.10 9.62
N LYS A 29 -13.16 9.24 8.90
CA LYS A 29 -12.77 10.57 9.38
C LYS A 29 -11.32 10.64 9.85
N PHE A 30 -10.40 10.11 9.04
CA PHE A 30 -8.98 10.30 9.27
C PHE A 30 -8.54 11.71 8.82
N ASP A 31 -7.68 12.33 9.62
CA ASP A 31 -7.09 13.62 9.25
C ASP A 31 -6.13 13.46 8.07
N THR A 32 -5.37 12.36 8.08
CA THR A 32 -4.32 12.10 7.09
C THR A 32 -4.29 10.62 6.69
N ILE A 33 -4.16 10.37 5.38
CA ILE A 33 -3.66 9.11 4.84
C ILE A 33 -2.19 9.32 4.45
N LEU A 34 -1.29 8.58 5.11
CA LEU A 34 0.13 8.62 4.84
C LEU A 34 0.51 7.43 3.94
N PHE A 35 0.82 7.72 2.68
CA PHE A 35 1.33 6.71 1.75
C PHE A 35 2.81 6.41 2.07
N ILE A 36 3.14 5.13 2.17
CA ILE A 36 4.49 4.66 2.44
C ILE A 36 4.86 3.62 1.38
N PRO A 37 5.52 4.04 0.29
CA PRO A 37 6.05 3.09 -0.69
C PRO A 37 7.13 2.22 -0.05
N ALA A 38 6.97 0.90 -0.15
CA ALA A 38 7.96 -0.03 0.37
C ALA A 38 9.28 0.10 -0.40
N TYR A 39 10.40 0.24 0.30
CA TYR A 39 11.73 0.26 -0.33
C TYR A 39 12.10 -1.14 -0.81
N LYS A 40 12.27 -2.08 0.10
CA LYS A 40 12.56 -3.50 -0.16
C LYS A 40 11.48 -4.37 0.51
N PRO A 41 10.35 -4.65 -0.17
CA PRO A 41 9.31 -5.49 0.41
C PRO A 41 9.85 -6.94 0.59
N PRO A 42 9.71 -7.54 1.79
CA PRO A 42 10.37 -8.82 2.10
C PRO A 42 9.84 -10.01 1.27
N HIS A 43 8.65 -9.89 0.71
CA HIS A 43 7.98 -10.97 -0.04
C HIS A 43 7.97 -10.76 -1.56
N LYS A 44 8.69 -9.75 -2.08
CA LYS A 44 8.73 -9.44 -3.52
C LYS A 44 10.15 -9.10 -3.94
N HIS A 45 10.64 -9.81 -4.94
CA HIS A 45 11.83 -9.37 -5.67
C HIS A 45 11.41 -8.24 -6.61
N ILE A 46 11.88 -7.05 -6.35
CA ILE A 46 11.66 -5.86 -7.18
C ILE A 46 13.02 -5.21 -7.33
N ASP A 47 13.33 -4.81 -8.54
CA ASP A 47 14.55 -4.08 -8.84
C ASP A 47 14.65 -2.83 -7.95
N ASP A 48 15.78 -2.68 -7.27
CA ASP A 48 16.05 -1.54 -6.38
C ASP A 48 15.94 -0.21 -7.16
N ASP A 49 16.27 -0.20 -8.44
CA ASP A 49 16.16 0.98 -9.31
C ASP A 49 14.70 1.46 -9.45
N LEU A 50 13.73 0.56 -9.38
CA LEU A 50 12.32 0.93 -9.40
C LEU A 50 11.83 1.57 -8.10
N ALA A 51 12.54 1.46 -6.98
CA ALA A 51 12.10 2.02 -5.71
C ALA A 51 11.87 3.54 -5.81
N ASN A 52 12.83 4.27 -6.37
CA ASN A 52 12.74 5.72 -6.55
C ASN A 52 11.63 6.10 -7.55
N HIS A 53 11.45 5.33 -8.62
CA HIS A 53 10.36 5.54 -9.57
C HIS A 53 8.99 5.32 -8.91
N ARG A 54 8.83 4.30 -8.09
CA ARG A 54 7.59 4.02 -7.35
C ARG A 54 7.25 5.16 -6.39
N TYR A 55 8.25 5.65 -5.64
CA TYR A 55 8.07 6.82 -4.77
C TYR A 55 7.65 8.07 -5.56
N ALA A 56 8.32 8.36 -6.67
CA ALA A 56 7.99 9.50 -7.53
C ALA A 56 6.57 9.41 -8.09
N MET A 57 6.15 8.23 -8.53
CA MET A 57 4.77 8.01 -9.03
C MET A 57 3.72 8.21 -7.95
N VAL A 58 3.96 7.73 -6.72
CA VAL A 58 3.04 7.99 -5.60
C VAL A 58 2.96 9.47 -5.29
N LYS A 59 4.09 10.18 -5.22
CA LYS A 59 4.15 11.63 -5.00
C LYS A 59 3.34 12.40 -6.06
N LEU A 60 3.50 12.05 -7.34
CA LEU A 60 2.74 12.65 -8.44
C LEU A 60 1.24 12.34 -8.36
N ALA A 61 0.88 11.13 -7.93
CA ALA A 61 -0.51 10.68 -7.86
C ALA A 61 -1.32 11.41 -6.78
N ILE A 62 -0.68 11.80 -5.68
CA ILE A 62 -1.35 12.45 -4.54
C ILE A 62 -1.13 13.96 -4.49
N ASP A 63 -0.39 14.51 -5.46
CA ASP A 63 -0.09 15.94 -5.52
C ASP A 63 -1.37 16.79 -5.55
N GLY A 64 -1.50 17.71 -4.61
CA GLY A 64 -2.68 18.58 -4.46
C GLY A 64 -3.91 17.91 -3.82
N VAL A 65 -3.84 16.65 -3.40
CA VAL A 65 -4.96 15.96 -2.73
C VAL A 65 -4.94 16.26 -1.24
N SER A 66 -5.97 16.96 -0.73
CA SER A 66 -6.05 17.33 0.67
C SER A 66 -6.10 16.13 1.61
N GLY A 67 -5.20 16.13 2.61
CA GLY A 67 -5.10 15.07 3.62
C GLY A 67 -4.42 13.80 3.12
N PHE A 68 -3.78 13.82 1.94
CA PHE A 68 -2.87 12.79 1.50
C PHE A 68 -1.43 13.28 1.65
N ASN A 69 -0.60 12.46 2.25
CA ASN A 69 0.83 12.72 2.42
C ASN A 69 1.65 11.49 2.03
N ILE A 70 2.92 11.68 1.77
CA ILE A 70 3.86 10.60 1.46
C ILE A 70 5.05 10.65 2.41
N SER A 71 5.55 9.47 2.80
CA SER A 71 6.78 9.34 3.58
C SER A 71 7.79 8.47 2.86
N ASN A 72 9.05 8.88 2.96
CA ASN A 72 10.21 8.11 2.49
C ASN A 72 10.88 7.35 3.64
N ILE A 73 10.16 7.08 4.71
CA ILE A 73 10.70 6.49 5.95
C ILE A 73 11.45 5.17 5.68
N GLU A 74 10.92 4.32 4.79
CA GLU A 74 11.55 3.04 4.45
C GLU A 74 12.77 3.18 3.53
N PHE A 75 12.97 4.34 2.91
CA PHE A 75 14.15 4.67 2.10
C PHE A 75 15.35 5.14 2.92
N ARG A 76 15.17 5.36 4.23
CA ARG A 76 16.25 5.82 5.13
C ARG A 76 17.19 4.70 5.56
N HIS A 77 16.78 3.46 5.35
CA HIS A 77 17.52 2.28 5.76
C HIS A 77 17.62 1.27 4.62
N GLU A 78 18.81 0.80 4.34
CA GLU A 78 19.07 -0.25 3.31
C GLU A 78 18.70 -1.66 3.83
N ARG A 79 17.51 -1.80 4.43
CA ARG A 79 17.01 -3.05 4.99
C ARG A 79 15.63 -3.38 4.46
N PHE A 80 15.18 -4.61 4.70
CA PHE A 80 13.79 -4.99 4.39
C PHE A 80 12.78 -4.09 5.12
N SER A 81 11.72 -3.75 4.40
CA SER A 81 10.60 -2.93 4.87
C SER A 81 9.67 -3.75 5.77
N TYR A 82 10.09 -4.03 7.01
CA TYR A 82 9.21 -4.67 7.99
C TYR A 82 8.28 -3.63 8.62
N THR A 83 6.97 -3.92 8.59
CA THR A 83 5.92 -2.99 9.03
C THR A 83 6.10 -2.55 10.49
N VAL A 84 6.48 -3.46 11.39
CA VAL A 84 6.70 -3.13 12.81
C VAL A 84 7.72 -2.01 12.99
N ASN A 85 8.86 -2.09 12.31
CA ASN A 85 9.90 -1.07 12.38
C ASN A 85 9.42 0.29 11.87
N THR A 86 8.67 0.28 10.77
CA THR A 86 8.08 1.49 10.19
C THR A 86 7.09 2.14 11.15
N MET A 87 6.24 1.36 11.81
CA MET A 87 5.27 1.87 12.77
C MET A 87 5.94 2.45 14.02
N GLU A 88 6.94 1.79 14.57
CA GLU A 88 7.70 2.31 15.72
C GLU A 88 8.41 3.63 15.41
N GLU A 89 8.95 3.76 14.21
CA GLU A 89 9.58 5.00 13.76
C GLU A 89 8.54 6.12 13.57
N LEU A 90 7.35 5.81 13.04
CA LEU A 90 6.25 6.78 12.90
C LEU A 90 5.78 7.31 14.26
N TYR A 91 5.68 6.47 15.29
CA TYR A 91 5.33 6.93 16.64
C TYR A 91 6.36 7.90 17.22
N LYS A 92 7.64 7.70 16.91
CA LYS A 92 8.71 8.66 17.30
C LYS A 92 8.60 9.99 16.56
N MET A 93 8.21 9.93 15.26
CA MET A 93 8.08 11.13 14.42
C MET A 93 6.81 11.93 14.70
N PHE A 94 5.73 11.29 15.11
CA PHE A 94 4.41 11.89 15.32
C PHE A 94 3.88 11.64 16.74
N PRO A 95 4.41 12.30 17.75
CA PRO A 95 4.02 12.04 19.15
C PRO A 95 2.57 12.46 19.48
N ALA A 96 1.91 13.21 18.60
CA ALA A 96 0.53 13.68 18.77
C ALA A 96 -0.52 12.81 18.05
N ILE A 97 -0.20 11.52 17.76
CA ILE A 97 -1.18 10.57 17.23
C ILE A 97 -2.23 10.26 18.29
N GLU A 98 -3.50 10.30 17.89
CA GLU A 98 -4.64 9.93 18.73
C GLU A 98 -4.99 8.45 18.52
N GLY A 99 -4.90 7.67 19.59
CA GLY A 99 -5.12 6.23 19.55
C GLY A 99 -3.97 5.48 18.86
N LYS A 100 -4.30 4.36 18.24
CA LYS A 100 -3.35 3.61 17.42
C LYS A 100 -3.34 4.12 15.98
N ILE A 101 -2.20 3.96 15.31
CA ILE A 101 -2.10 4.13 13.86
C ILE A 101 -3.04 3.12 13.19
N SER A 102 -3.88 3.59 12.27
CA SER A 102 -4.67 2.69 11.43
C SER A 102 -3.87 2.28 10.19
N PHE A 103 -3.93 0.99 9.81
CA PHE A 103 -3.13 0.42 8.73
C PHE A 103 -4.01 -0.19 7.66
N ILE A 104 -3.97 0.35 6.44
CA ILE A 104 -4.74 -0.14 5.29
C ILE A 104 -4.08 -1.40 4.73
N ILE A 105 -4.85 -2.49 4.65
CA ILE A 105 -4.38 -3.80 4.19
C ILE A 105 -5.47 -4.52 3.38
N GLY A 106 -5.08 -5.23 2.33
CA GLY A 106 -6.00 -6.10 1.59
C GLY A 106 -6.26 -7.42 2.31
N THR A 107 -7.41 -8.04 2.05
CA THR A 107 -7.79 -9.34 2.66
C THR A 107 -6.76 -10.44 2.38
N ASP A 108 -6.13 -10.43 1.21
CA ASP A 108 -5.07 -11.36 0.81
C ASP A 108 -3.85 -11.30 1.74
N ALA A 109 -3.35 -10.10 2.00
CA ALA A 109 -2.23 -9.88 2.89
C ALA A 109 -2.62 -10.04 4.37
N PHE A 110 -3.83 -9.61 4.76
CA PHE A 110 -4.30 -9.74 6.13
C PHE A 110 -4.45 -11.21 6.57
N ARG A 111 -4.83 -12.11 5.65
CA ARG A 111 -4.88 -13.56 5.95
C ARG A 111 -3.52 -14.18 6.26
N GLN A 112 -2.44 -13.51 5.88
CA GLN A 112 -1.05 -13.92 6.14
C GLN A 112 -0.40 -13.10 7.26
N ILE A 113 -1.19 -12.33 8.02
CA ILE A 113 -0.66 -11.39 9.03
C ILE A 113 0.09 -12.11 10.15
N GLU A 114 -0.28 -13.36 10.45
CA GLU A 114 0.36 -14.17 11.48
C GLU A 114 1.80 -14.57 11.11
N ASP A 115 2.15 -14.54 9.82
CA ASP A 115 3.50 -14.81 9.30
C ASP A 115 4.39 -13.55 9.24
N TRP A 116 3.82 -12.38 9.59
CA TRP A 116 4.58 -11.15 9.53
C TRP A 116 5.59 -11.04 10.68
N TYR A 117 6.73 -10.40 10.40
CA TYR A 117 7.78 -10.19 11.39
C TYR A 117 7.23 -9.43 12.60
N GLU A 118 7.44 -9.97 13.80
CA GLU A 118 6.96 -9.43 15.08
C GLU A 118 5.46 -9.06 15.08
N THR A 119 4.63 -9.97 14.56
CA THR A 119 3.18 -9.72 14.44
C THR A 119 2.49 -9.44 15.79
N ASP A 120 2.94 -10.02 16.89
CA ASP A 120 2.39 -9.73 18.22
C ASP A 120 2.66 -8.28 18.63
N ARG A 121 3.83 -7.76 18.29
CA ARG A 121 4.14 -6.35 18.50
C ARG A 121 3.29 -5.44 17.61
N LEU A 122 2.97 -5.86 16.38
CA LEU A 122 2.07 -5.12 15.50
C LEU A 122 0.66 -4.96 16.09
N LYS A 123 0.11 -5.98 16.74
CA LYS A 123 -1.21 -5.90 17.41
C LYS A 123 -1.27 -4.78 18.46
N GLU A 124 -0.14 -4.49 19.10
CA GLU A 124 -0.05 -3.41 20.09
C GLU A 124 0.01 -2.03 19.43
N LEU A 125 0.66 -1.94 18.25
CA LEU A 125 0.96 -0.67 17.60
C LEU A 125 -0.16 -0.19 16.67
N ILE A 126 -0.90 -1.08 16.01
CA ILE A 126 -1.81 -0.70 14.94
C ILE A 126 -3.19 -1.33 15.06
N ASP A 127 -4.17 -0.65 14.48
CA ASP A 127 -5.49 -1.18 14.15
C ASP A 127 -5.60 -1.32 12.63
N PHE A 128 -6.17 -2.43 12.14
CA PHE A 128 -6.21 -2.70 10.71
C PHE A 128 -7.49 -2.17 10.06
N VAL A 129 -7.35 -1.61 8.85
CA VAL A 129 -8.44 -1.25 7.95
C VAL A 129 -8.38 -2.19 6.76
N VAL A 130 -9.18 -3.24 6.78
CA VAL A 130 -9.11 -4.37 5.83
C VAL A 130 -10.06 -4.13 4.67
N PHE A 131 -9.55 -4.12 3.44
CA PHE A 131 -10.37 -3.97 2.24
C PHE A 131 -10.41 -5.25 1.40
N PRO A 132 -11.54 -5.53 0.70
CA PRO A 132 -11.69 -6.71 -0.13
C PRO A 132 -10.72 -6.74 -1.32
N ARG A 133 -10.10 -7.91 -1.53
CA ARG A 133 -9.27 -8.23 -2.70
C ARG A 133 -9.86 -9.39 -3.53
N GLU A 134 -11.12 -9.73 -3.27
CA GLU A 134 -11.84 -10.81 -3.91
C GLU A 134 -13.33 -10.49 -4.00
N ASP A 135 -13.99 -11.07 -4.99
CA ASP A 135 -15.45 -10.99 -5.11
C ASP A 135 -16.13 -11.78 -3.96
N ASN A 136 -17.31 -11.32 -3.57
CA ASN A 136 -18.13 -11.95 -2.53
C ASN A 136 -17.40 -12.12 -1.18
N PHE A 137 -16.48 -11.23 -0.85
CA PHE A 137 -15.83 -11.21 0.46
C PHE A 137 -16.88 -11.13 1.57
N LYS A 138 -16.71 -11.97 2.59
CA LYS A 138 -17.55 -12.00 3.79
C LYS A 138 -16.68 -11.65 5.01
N PRO A 139 -16.99 -10.59 5.77
CA PRO A 139 -16.23 -10.19 6.97
C PRO A 139 -16.08 -11.31 8.00
N GLU A 140 -17.09 -12.19 8.11
CA GLU A 140 -17.10 -13.34 9.03
C GLU A 140 -15.94 -14.30 8.77
N SER A 141 -15.42 -14.35 7.54
CA SER A 141 -14.26 -15.19 7.18
C SER A 141 -12.97 -14.76 7.91
N LEU A 142 -12.95 -13.58 8.52
CA LEU A 142 -11.82 -13.05 9.28
C LEU A 142 -12.01 -13.14 10.81
N GLU A 143 -13.11 -13.72 11.30
CA GLU A 143 -13.41 -13.73 12.75
C GLU A 143 -12.33 -14.44 13.58
N ARG A 144 -11.65 -15.45 13.01
CA ARG A 144 -10.52 -16.11 13.66
C ARG A 144 -9.40 -15.14 14.09
N PHE A 145 -9.16 -14.08 13.30
CA PHE A 145 -8.13 -13.08 13.61
C PHE A 145 -8.54 -12.17 14.76
N ARG A 146 -9.85 -11.90 14.91
CA ARG A 146 -10.38 -11.15 16.05
C ARG A 146 -10.16 -11.94 17.34
N ASN A 147 -10.44 -13.25 17.30
CA ASN A 147 -10.18 -14.15 18.40
C ASN A 147 -8.67 -14.30 18.72
N ALA A 148 -7.80 -14.12 17.73
CA ALA A 148 -6.35 -14.09 17.89
C ALA A 148 -5.81 -12.72 18.35
N GLY A 149 -6.68 -11.76 18.68
CA GLY A 149 -6.33 -10.47 19.26
C GLY A 149 -6.01 -9.36 18.25
N TYR A 150 -6.30 -9.57 16.95
CA TYR A 150 -6.17 -8.50 15.96
C TYR A 150 -7.39 -7.58 16.02
N ASN A 151 -7.15 -6.27 16.15
CA ASN A 151 -8.21 -5.27 16.03
C ASN A 151 -8.30 -4.80 14.58
N PHE A 152 -9.48 -4.94 13.97
CA PHE A 152 -9.69 -4.54 12.58
C PHE A 152 -11.13 -4.14 12.30
N ILE A 153 -11.27 -3.31 11.28
CA ILE A 153 -12.54 -2.98 10.62
C ILE A 153 -12.47 -3.41 9.16
N CYS A 154 -13.58 -3.93 8.63
CA CYS A 154 -13.69 -4.22 7.20
C CYS A 154 -14.27 -3.03 6.46
N VAL A 155 -13.68 -2.70 5.31
CA VAL A 155 -14.15 -1.64 4.42
C VAL A 155 -15.31 -2.19 3.58
N ASP A 156 -16.45 -1.53 3.64
CA ASP A 156 -17.61 -1.85 2.80
C ASP A 156 -17.46 -1.18 1.42
N MET A 157 -16.66 -1.79 0.58
CA MET A 157 -16.45 -1.39 -0.82
C MET A 157 -16.51 -2.61 -1.73
N PRO A 158 -17.08 -2.46 -2.93
CA PRO A 158 -17.01 -3.53 -3.92
C PRO A 158 -15.55 -3.79 -4.32
N PHE A 159 -15.24 -5.06 -4.56
CA PHE A 159 -13.97 -5.42 -5.16
C PHE A 159 -13.85 -4.84 -6.57
N ILE A 160 -12.74 -4.21 -6.87
CA ILE A 160 -12.41 -3.70 -8.20
C ILE A 160 -11.19 -4.47 -8.70
N ASN A 161 -11.41 -5.26 -9.77
CA ASN A 161 -10.37 -6.10 -10.36
C ASN A 161 -9.37 -5.27 -11.18
N LEU A 162 -8.61 -4.43 -10.49
CA LEU A 162 -7.47 -3.70 -11.04
C LEU A 162 -6.28 -3.91 -10.12
N SER A 163 -5.16 -4.36 -10.68
CA SER A 163 -3.90 -4.52 -9.96
C SER A 163 -2.73 -3.92 -10.74
N SER A 164 -1.66 -3.63 -10.02
CA SER A 164 -0.41 -3.17 -10.65
C SER A 164 0.13 -4.18 -11.67
N THR A 165 -0.06 -5.47 -11.45
CA THR A 165 0.32 -6.54 -12.39
C THR A 165 -0.44 -6.42 -13.71
N VAL A 166 -1.75 -6.18 -13.65
CA VAL A 166 -2.56 -5.95 -14.87
C VAL A 166 -2.06 -4.70 -15.62
N LEU A 167 -1.71 -3.64 -14.88
CA LEU A 167 -1.18 -2.41 -15.50
C LEU A 167 0.16 -2.64 -16.20
N ARG A 168 1.10 -3.30 -15.55
CA ARG A 168 2.40 -3.63 -16.17
C ARG A 168 2.23 -4.49 -17.42
N SER A 169 1.38 -5.50 -17.36
CA SER A 169 1.04 -6.31 -18.52
C SER A 169 0.43 -5.48 -19.67
N ARG A 170 -0.46 -4.54 -19.37
CA ARG A 170 -1.03 -3.64 -20.39
C ARG A 170 0.04 -2.77 -21.04
N ILE A 171 0.93 -2.17 -20.25
CA ILE A 171 2.02 -1.30 -20.75
C ILE A 171 2.94 -2.10 -21.66
N LYS A 172 3.39 -3.28 -21.21
CA LYS A 172 4.24 -4.18 -21.99
C LYS A 172 3.65 -4.51 -23.37
N HIS A 173 2.32 -4.72 -23.44
CA HIS A 173 1.62 -5.03 -24.68
C HIS A 173 1.09 -3.79 -25.44
N GLY A 174 1.56 -2.59 -25.11
CA GLY A 174 1.15 -1.34 -25.76
C GLY A 174 -0.32 -0.96 -25.58
N LYS A 175 -1.02 -1.56 -24.59
CA LYS A 175 -2.43 -1.29 -24.32
C LYS A 175 -2.59 -0.01 -23.50
N PRO A 176 -3.62 0.83 -23.74
CA PRO A 176 -3.82 2.09 -23.03
C PRO A 176 -4.09 1.88 -21.54
N ILE A 177 -3.56 2.78 -20.71
CA ILE A 177 -3.75 2.81 -19.25
C ILE A 177 -4.33 4.13 -18.74
N GLY A 178 -4.71 5.07 -19.63
CA GLY A 178 -5.05 6.45 -19.28
C GLY A 178 -6.14 6.63 -18.23
N ASN A 179 -7.15 5.74 -18.20
CA ASN A 179 -8.22 5.81 -17.21
C ASN A 179 -7.96 4.98 -15.95
N LEU A 180 -6.82 4.29 -15.88
CA LEU A 180 -6.47 3.37 -14.80
C LEU A 180 -5.48 3.97 -13.81
N VAL A 181 -4.71 4.96 -14.24
CA VAL A 181 -3.74 5.72 -13.44
C VAL A 181 -3.97 7.22 -13.61
N PRO A 182 -3.54 8.07 -12.64
CA PRO A 182 -3.54 9.52 -12.85
C PRO A 182 -2.70 9.92 -14.05
N GLN A 183 -3.10 10.98 -14.75
CA GLN A 183 -2.42 11.46 -15.95
C GLN A 183 -0.93 11.72 -15.71
N LYS A 184 -0.56 12.40 -14.59
CA LYS A 184 0.84 12.67 -14.23
C LYS A 184 1.65 11.37 -14.07
N VAL A 185 1.04 10.30 -13.58
CA VAL A 185 1.69 8.98 -13.45
C VAL A 185 1.87 8.33 -14.80
N GLN A 186 0.87 8.39 -15.69
CA GLN A 186 0.99 7.88 -17.05
C GLN A 186 2.11 8.57 -17.83
N GLU A 187 2.18 9.89 -17.77
CA GLU A 187 3.22 10.69 -18.40
C GLU A 187 4.62 10.33 -17.87
N TYR A 188 4.72 10.14 -16.54
CA TYR A 188 5.96 9.72 -15.88
C TYR A 188 6.43 8.35 -16.35
N ILE A 189 5.53 7.36 -16.41
CA ILE A 189 5.81 6.00 -16.91
C ILE A 189 6.34 6.07 -18.35
N LYS A 190 5.64 6.81 -19.22
CA LYS A 190 6.03 6.97 -20.63
C LYS A 190 7.39 7.66 -20.78
N LYS A 191 7.62 8.75 -20.04
CA LYS A 191 8.87 9.52 -20.08
C LYS A 191 10.09 8.70 -19.67
N ASN A 192 9.93 7.80 -18.70
CA ASN A 192 11.02 6.99 -18.15
C ASN A 192 11.09 5.57 -18.75
N GLY A 193 10.24 5.24 -19.73
CA GLY A 193 10.26 3.92 -20.40
C GLY A 193 9.96 2.75 -19.45
N LEU A 194 9.16 2.98 -18.38
CA LEU A 194 8.95 1.95 -17.34
C LEU A 194 8.01 0.84 -17.85
N TYR A 195 8.29 -0.39 -17.43
CA TYR A 195 7.46 -1.59 -17.68
C TYR A 195 7.35 -2.01 -19.16
N LEU A 196 8.28 -1.62 -20.01
CA LEU A 196 8.30 -2.01 -21.44
C LEU A 196 8.94 -3.39 -21.65
N GLU A 197 9.88 -3.79 -20.79
CA GLU A 197 10.58 -5.07 -20.83
C GLU A 197 10.07 -6.02 -19.75
N ASP A 198 10.34 -7.33 -19.90
CA ASP A 198 10.18 -8.27 -18.78
C ASP A 198 11.18 -7.89 -17.69
N GLU A 199 10.73 -7.84 -16.45
CA GLU A 199 11.63 -8.07 -15.33
C GLU A 199 12.22 -9.47 -15.58
N GLU A 200 13.48 -9.55 -15.99
CA GLU A 200 14.16 -10.84 -16.14
C GLU A 200 13.95 -11.60 -14.85
N LYS A 201 13.24 -12.72 -14.95
CA LYS A 201 13.22 -13.67 -13.86
C LYS A 201 14.64 -14.19 -13.77
N ASP A 202 15.41 -13.70 -12.81
CA ASP A 202 16.58 -14.41 -12.30
C ASP A 202 16.09 -15.74 -11.70
N ASN A 203 15.75 -16.66 -12.61
CA ASN A 203 15.65 -18.08 -12.36
C ASN A 203 17.01 -18.67 -12.71
N GLU A 204 18.02 -18.40 -11.88
CA GLU A 204 19.21 -19.26 -11.86
C GLU A 204 19.72 -19.40 -10.43
N LYS A 205 19.55 -20.65 -9.96
CA LYS A 205 20.18 -21.37 -8.84
C LYS A 205 19.66 -21.13 -7.44
#